data_36fc3409432c708b7a35676017527ee0
#
_entry.id   36fc3409432c708b7a35676017527ee0
#
_cell.length_a   1.000
_cell.length_b   1.000
_cell.length_c   1.000
_cell.angle_alpha   90.00
_cell.angle_beta   90.00
_cell.angle_gamma   90.00
#
_symmetry.space_group_name_H-M   'P 1'
#
loop_
_entity.id
_entity.type
_entity.pdbx_description
1 polymer ?
#
loop_
_entity_poly.entity_id
_entity_poly.type
_entity_poly.pdbx_seq_one_letter_code
_entity_poly.pdbx_strand_id
1 'polypeptide(L)'
;MIPLLVAGTVSAANPPIAGAASSASLPPAVLEKSPALRQIGRGSHSYFGLKVYQVTLWAASDRWNPEESHALDLESNRAIPKDQLTDTGMDEMQRLGVATSQQRQAWRRELERVMPSVNRGDQVVVFCAPNHKTFFFYNGHEHGEIDDPAFGAAFFGIWLDPRAKNRALRKSLLNH
;
A
#
# COMPACT_ATOMS: atom_id res chain seq x y z
N MET A 1 14.60 -29.06 65.42
CA MET A 1 13.44 -28.82 64.58
C MET A 1 13.87 -27.93 63.44
N ILE A 2 13.95 -28.47 62.25
CA ILE A 2 14.43 -27.81 61.07
C ILE A 2 13.22 -27.61 60.13
N PRO A 3 12.91 -26.39 59.65
CA PRO A 3 11.96 -26.26 58.53
C PRO A 3 12.66 -26.35 57.21
N LEU A 4 12.12 -27.19 56.39
CA LEU A 4 12.52 -27.52 55.01
C LEU A 4 12.27 -26.32 54.07
N LEU A 5 13.33 -25.88 53.41
CA LEU A 5 13.27 -24.83 52.38
C LEU A 5 12.90 -25.47 51.06
N VAL A 6 11.69 -25.23 50.55
CA VAL A 6 11.27 -25.65 49.23
C VAL A 6 11.73 -24.59 48.21
N ALA A 7 12.71 -24.94 47.43
CA ALA A 7 13.15 -24.14 46.26
C ALA A 7 12.14 -24.29 45.13
N GLY A 8 11.36 -23.24 44.91
CA GLY A 8 10.50 -23.13 43.70
C GLY A 8 11.33 -22.79 42.51
N THR A 9 11.42 -23.72 41.56
CA THR A 9 11.99 -23.46 40.24
C THR A 9 11.04 -22.58 39.42
N VAL A 10 11.43 -21.34 39.21
CA VAL A 10 10.75 -20.47 38.24
C VAL A 10 11.15 -20.91 36.83
N SER A 11 10.24 -21.60 36.17
CA SER A 11 10.37 -21.91 34.75
C SER A 11 10.17 -20.60 33.98
N ALA A 12 11.26 -20.09 33.41
CA ALA A 12 11.18 -18.98 32.48
C ALA A 12 10.53 -19.51 31.18
N ALA A 13 9.25 -19.22 31.00
CA ALA A 13 8.57 -19.42 29.74
C ALA A 13 9.16 -18.42 28.72
N ASN A 14 9.90 -18.92 27.76
CA ASN A 14 10.26 -18.17 26.56
C ASN A 14 8.96 -17.70 25.90
N PRO A 15 8.83 -16.39 25.61
CA PRO A 15 7.74 -15.95 24.76
C PRO A 15 7.91 -16.58 23.36
N PRO A 16 6.84 -17.06 22.72
CA PRO A 16 6.94 -17.55 21.36
C PRO A 16 7.39 -16.39 20.47
N ILE A 17 8.47 -16.61 19.72
CA ILE A 17 8.84 -15.76 18.60
C ILE A 17 7.75 -16.00 17.56
N ALA A 18 6.66 -15.28 17.67
CA ALA A 18 5.70 -15.17 16.60
C ALA A 18 6.41 -14.43 15.47
N GLY A 19 6.86 -15.20 14.48
CA GLY A 19 7.06 -14.67 13.15
C GLY A 19 5.70 -14.16 12.69
N ALA A 20 5.38 -12.91 13.04
CA ALA A 20 4.19 -12.25 12.58
C ALA A 20 4.34 -12.14 11.05
N ALA A 21 3.68 -13.03 10.33
CA ALA A 21 3.24 -12.71 8.99
C ALA A 21 2.50 -11.37 9.14
N SER A 22 3.08 -10.29 8.62
CA SER A 22 2.47 -8.97 8.68
C SER A 22 1.13 -9.08 7.99
N SER A 23 0.07 -9.20 8.79
CA SER A 23 -1.28 -9.16 8.25
C SER A 23 -1.48 -7.72 7.78
N ALA A 24 -1.65 -7.55 6.47
CA ALA A 24 -1.97 -6.26 5.89
C ALA A 24 -3.15 -5.68 6.69
N SER A 25 -2.97 -4.49 7.23
CA SER A 25 -4.02 -3.78 7.95
C SER A 25 -4.00 -2.32 7.54
N LEU A 26 -5.18 -1.78 7.26
CA LEU A 26 -5.31 -0.38 6.94
C LEU A 26 -5.13 0.48 8.20
N PRO A 27 -4.53 1.68 8.06
CA PRO A 27 -4.51 2.66 9.13
C PRO A 27 -5.93 2.95 9.63
N PRO A 28 -6.14 3.14 10.95
CA PRO A 28 -7.46 3.51 11.50
C PRO A 28 -8.07 4.71 10.80
N ALA A 29 -7.29 5.73 10.47
CA ALA A 29 -7.74 6.92 9.77
C ALA A 29 -8.32 6.63 8.37
N VAL A 30 -7.89 5.56 7.69
CA VAL A 30 -8.49 5.12 6.43
C VAL A 30 -9.84 4.44 6.69
N LEU A 31 -9.90 3.57 7.71
CA LEU A 31 -11.14 2.88 8.09
C LEU A 31 -12.20 3.85 8.61
N GLU A 32 -11.82 4.92 9.28
CA GLU A 32 -12.73 6.00 9.68
C GLU A 32 -13.36 6.70 8.46
N LYS A 33 -12.55 6.91 7.39
CA LYS A 33 -13.03 7.50 6.13
C LYS A 33 -13.90 6.53 5.32
N SER A 34 -13.65 5.23 5.40
CA SER A 34 -14.39 4.19 4.67
C SER A 34 -14.39 2.86 5.44
N PRO A 35 -15.36 2.67 6.38
CA PRO A 35 -15.46 1.47 7.20
C PRO A 35 -15.77 0.17 6.42
N ALA A 36 -16.29 0.31 5.20
CA ALA A 36 -16.66 -0.82 4.35
C ALA A 36 -15.47 -1.49 3.65
N LEU A 37 -14.26 -0.91 3.70
CA LEU A 37 -13.09 -1.45 3.02
C LEU A 37 -12.72 -2.84 3.56
N ARG A 38 -12.60 -3.79 2.64
CA ARG A 38 -12.14 -5.16 2.90
C ARG A 38 -11.06 -5.54 1.90
N GLN A 39 -10.18 -6.41 2.31
CA GLN A 39 -9.16 -6.96 1.41
C GLN A 39 -9.82 -7.82 0.34
N ILE A 40 -9.50 -7.55 -0.93
CA ILE A 40 -9.99 -8.34 -2.07
C ILE A 40 -8.88 -9.08 -2.82
N GLY A 41 -7.64 -8.63 -2.74
CA GLY A 41 -6.52 -9.31 -3.36
C GLY A 41 -5.18 -8.85 -2.81
N ARG A 42 -4.16 -9.68 -3.00
CA ARG A 42 -2.79 -9.42 -2.55
C ARG A 42 -1.78 -10.04 -3.50
N GLY A 43 -0.67 -9.34 -3.72
CA GLY A 43 0.42 -9.86 -4.53
C GLY A 43 1.74 -9.16 -4.20
N SER A 44 2.82 -9.56 -4.88
CA SER A 44 4.12 -8.92 -4.72
C SER A 44 4.72 -8.58 -6.07
N HIS A 45 5.45 -7.47 -6.10
CA HIS A 45 6.29 -7.10 -7.23
C HIS A 45 7.72 -7.55 -6.94
N SER A 46 8.30 -8.28 -7.89
CA SER A 46 9.70 -8.72 -7.83
C SER A 46 10.44 -8.27 -9.07
N TYR A 47 11.72 -7.95 -8.90
CA TYR A 47 12.63 -7.59 -9.97
C TYR A 47 13.88 -8.46 -9.87
N PHE A 48 14.21 -9.21 -10.93
CA PHE A 48 15.28 -10.21 -10.93
C PHE A 48 15.23 -11.19 -9.72
N GLY A 49 14.01 -11.68 -9.40
CA GLY A 49 13.82 -12.62 -8.29
C GLY A 49 13.82 -12.00 -6.89
N LEU A 50 14.14 -10.70 -6.76
CA LEU A 50 14.15 -9.98 -5.50
C LEU A 50 12.82 -9.27 -5.28
N LYS A 51 12.15 -9.52 -4.16
CA LYS A 51 10.94 -8.78 -3.77
C LYS A 51 11.28 -7.30 -3.59
N VAL A 52 10.53 -6.45 -4.29
CA VAL A 52 10.62 -4.99 -4.17
C VAL A 52 9.58 -4.47 -3.19
N TYR A 53 8.32 -4.88 -3.36
CA TYR A 53 7.23 -4.56 -2.44
C TYR A 53 6.14 -5.62 -2.50
N GLN A 54 5.32 -5.63 -1.47
CA GLN A 54 4.06 -6.34 -1.42
C GLN A 54 2.92 -5.32 -1.52
N VAL A 55 1.84 -5.67 -2.18
CA VAL A 55 0.68 -4.79 -2.33
C VAL A 55 -0.60 -5.56 -2.05
N THR A 56 -1.51 -4.91 -1.32
CA THR A 56 -2.84 -5.42 -1.01
C THR A 56 -3.87 -4.44 -1.53
N LEU A 57 -4.86 -4.94 -2.26
CA LEU A 57 -5.99 -4.15 -2.72
C LEU A 57 -7.16 -4.29 -1.74
N TRP A 58 -7.70 -3.15 -1.33
CA TRP A 58 -8.87 -3.02 -0.49
C TRP A 58 -9.99 -2.33 -1.27
N ALA A 59 -11.20 -2.80 -1.17
CA ALA A 59 -12.35 -2.21 -1.83
C ALA A 59 -13.59 -2.23 -0.92
N ALA A 60 -14.55 -1.35 -1.21
CA ALA A 60 -15.81 -1.28 -0.48
C ALA A 60 -16.76 -2.43 -0.83
N SER A 61 -16.60 -3.03 -2.01
CA SER A 61 -17.37 -4.17 -2.52
C SER A 61 -16.49 -5.40 -2.70
N ASP A 62 -17.08 -6.58 -2.95
CA ASP A 62 -16.37 -7.85 -3.18
C ASP A 62 -15.53 -7.84 -4.47
N ARG A 63 -15.77 -6.87 -5.34
CA ARG A 63 -15.00 -6.63 -6.56
C ARG A 63 -14.57 -5.17 -6.57
N TRP A 64 -13.37 -4.93 -7.12
CA TRP A 64 -12.92 -3.57 -7.33
C TRP A 64 -13.81 -2.84 -8.35
N ASN A 65 -14.25 -1.66 -7.95
CA ASN A 65 -14.99 -0.71 -8.77
C ASN A 65 -14.31 0.67 -8.63
N PRO A 66 -13.87 1.30 -9.74
CA PRO A 66 -13.20 2.59 -9.68
C PRO A 66 -14.07 3.74 -9.13
N GLU A 67 -15.40 3.59 -9.17
CA GLU A 67 -16.36 4.58 -8.66
C GLU A 67 -16.58 4.47 -7.13
N GLU A 68 -16.10 3.42 -6.51
CA GLU A 68 -16.24 3.18 -5.08
C GLU A 68 -14.92 3.45 -4.34
N SER A 69 -15.01 3.61 -3.02
CA SER A 69 -13.82 3.70 -2.17
C SER A 69 -12.93 2.48 -2.32
N HIS A 70 -11.65 2.70 -2.53
CA HIS A 70 -10.65 1.65 -2.61
C HIS A 70 -9.28 2.15 -2.13
N ALA A 71 -8.41 1.23 -1.76
CA ALA A 71 -7.06 1.55 -1.33
C ALA A 71 -6.05 0.50 -1.82
N LEU A 72 -4.83 0.94 -2.03
CA LEU A 72 -3.65 0.10 -2.18
C LEU A 72 -2.77 0.28 -0.96
N ASP A 73 -2.45 -0.81 -0.30
CA ASP A 73 -1.53 -0.90 0.82
C ASP A 73 -0.23 -1.53 0.33
N LEU A 74 0.83 -0.73 0.27
CA LEU A 74 2.14 -1.13 -0.25
C LEU A 74 3.12 -1.23 0.92
N GLU A 75 3.67 -2.42 1.13
CA GLU A 75 4.75 -2.69 2.09
C GLU A 75 6.06 -2.86 1.34
N SER A 76 7.04 -2.01 1.63
CA SER A 76 8.33 -2.03 0.96
C SER A 76 9.25 -3.12 1.52
N ASN A 77 9.91 -3.86 0.63
CA ASN A 77 10.91 -4.86 0.99
C ASN A 77 12.35 -4.33 0.90
N ARG A 78 12.52 -3.07 0.51
CA ARG A 78 13.83 -2.42 0.36
C ARG A 78 13.72 -0.90 0.52
N ALA A 79 14.85 -0.24 0.70
CA ALA A 79 14.90 1.21 0.64
C ALA A 79 14.73 1.70 -0.80
N ILE A 80 13.83 2.68 -1.01
CA ILE A 80 13.58 3.31 -2.31
C ILE A 80 13.41 4.82 -2.06
N PRO A 81 14.24 5.67 -2.68
CA PRO A 81 14.09 7.12 -2.60
C PRO A 81 12.78 7.59 -3.23
N LYS A 82 12.18 8.64 -2.69
CA LYS A 82 10.93 9.22 -3.22
C LYS A 82 11.01 9.60 -4.70
N ASP A 83 12.16 10.13 -5.12
CA ASP A 83 12.37 10.53 -6.51
C ASP A 83 12.24 9.33 -7.46
N GLN A 84 12.82 8.18 -7.08
CA GLN A 84 12.68 6.95 -7.85
C GLN A 84 11.25 6.44 -7.85
N LEU A 85 10.51 6.54 -6.74
CA LEU A 85 9.09 6.17 -6.68
C LEU A 85 8.25 7.08 -7.56
N THR A 86 8.50 8.39 -7.49
CA THR A 86 7.81 9.38 -8.32
C THR A 86 8.09 9.17 -9.80
N ASP A 87 9.35 9.01 -10.20
CA ASP A 87 9.74 8.77 -11.59
C ASP A 87 9.08 7.50 -12.14
N THR A 88 9.15 6.40 -11.40
CA THR A 88 8.52 5.13 -11.80
C THR A 88 7.00 5.29 -11.97
N GLY A 89 6.33 5.97 -11.04
CA GLY A 89 4.89 6.22 -11.13
C GLY A 89 4.54 7.07 -12.35
N MET A 90 5.29 8.15 -12.60
CA MET A 90 5.08 9.03 -13.74
C MET A 90 5.34 8.34 -15.08
N ASP A 91 6.39 7.51 -15.16
CA ASP A 91 6.70 6.73 -16.37
C ASP A 91 5.61 5.73 -16.70
N GLU A 92 5.05 5.04 -15.70
CA GLU A 92 3.94 4.11 -15.91
C GLU A 92 2.65 4.82 -16.34
N MET A 93 2.31 5.96 -15.73
CA MET A 93 1.16 6.76 -16.17
C MET A 93 1.35 7.29 -17.60
N GLN A 94 2.57 7.69 -17.98
CA GLN A 94 2.89 8.09 -19.36
C GLN A 94 2.75 6.91 -20.31
N ARG A 95 3.25 5.74 -19.96
CA ARG A 95 3.15 4.51 -20.78
C ARG A 95 1.69 4.11 -21.01
N LEU A 96 0.83 4.28 -20.00
CA LEU A 96 -0.61 4.02 -20.10
C LEU A 96 -1.34 5.05 -20.97
N GLY A 97 -0.74 6.20 -21.24
CA GLY A 97 -1.34 7.26 -22.05
C GLY A 97 -2.57 7.92 -21.42
N VAL A 98 -2.63 7.95 -20.09
CA VAL A 98 -3.82 8.38 -19.34
C VAL A 98 -3.86 9.87 -18.99
N ALA A 99 -2.87 10.66 -19.45
CA ALA A 99 -2.78 12.08 -19.13
C ALA A 99 -2.10 12.88 -20.25
N THR A 100 -2.47 14.16 -20.35
CA THR A 100 -1.75 15.13 -21.17
C THR A 100 -0.38 15.47 -20.56
N SER A 101 0.51 16.07 -21.35
CA SER A 101 1.81 16.53 -20.83
C SER A 101 1.66 17.54 -19.71
N GLN A 102 0.69 18.45 -19.80
CA GLN A 102 0.41 19.43 -18.75
C GLN A 102 -0.07 18.79 -17.45
N GLN A 103 -1.00 17.82 -17.53
CA GLN A 103 -1.47 17.06 -16.36
C GLN A 103 -0.31 16.31 -15.71
N ARG A 104 0.55 15.63 -16.49
CA ARG A 104 1.71 14.91 -15.95
C ARG A 104 2.68 15.83 -15.20
N GLN A 105 2.93 17.05 -15.70
CA GLN A 105 3.80 18.01 -14.99
C GLN A 105 3.18 18.47 -13.67
N ALA A 106 1.86 18.70 -13.64
CA ALA A 106 1.14 19.06 -12.41
C ALA A 106 1.17 17.89 -11.41
N TRP A 107 0.88 16.67 -11.87
CA TRP A 107 0.86 15.47 -11.03
C TRP A 107 2.24 15.10 -10.49
N ARG A 108 3.32 15.33 -11.26
CA ARG A 108 4.68 15.14 -10.75
C ARG A 108 4.93 15.98 -9.51
N ARG A 109 4.62 17.28 -9.56
CA ARG A 109 4.80 18.19 -8.41
C ARG A 109 3.99 17.75 -7.19
N GLU A 110 2.73 17.36 -7.42
CA GLU A 110 1.87 16.87 -6.36
C GLU A 110 2.38 15.55 -5.77
N LEU A 111 2.81 14.62 -6.62
CA LEU A 111 3.34 13.33 -6.18
C LEU A 111 4.66 13.49 -5.40
N GLU A 112 5.55 14.37 -5.84
CA GLU A 112 6.78 14.73 -5.10
C GLU A 112 6.48 15.31 -3.71
N ARG A 113 5.36 16.00 -3.56
CA ARG A 113 4.92 16.57 -2.27
C ARG A 113 4.40 15.50 -1.31
N VAL A 114 3.67 14.50 -1.80
CA VAL A 114 2.97 13.51 -0.97
C VAL A 114 3.68 12.16 -0.86
N MET A 115 4.64 11.85 -1.76
CA MET A 115 5.35 10.59 -1.75
C MET A 115 6.51 10.62 -0.74
N PRO A 116 6.59 9.67 0.21
CA PRO A 116 7.75 9.54 1.09
C PRO A 116 8.88 8.77 0.39
N SER A 117 10.11 8.92 0.88
CA SER A 117 11.12 7.87 0.73
C SER A 117 10.76 6.71 1.66
N VAL A 118 10.96 5.48 1.22
CA VAL A 118 10.62 4.30 2.01
C VAL A 118 11.85 3.48 2.33
N ASN A 119 11.81 2.80 3.46
CA ASN A 119 12.78 1.77 3.87
C ASN A 119 12.10 0.39 3.86
N ARG A 120 12.89 -0.65 4.08
CA ARG A 120 12.35 -2.00 4.25
C ARG A 120 11.39 -2.03 5.45
N GLY A 121 10.18 -2.54 5.23
CA GLY A 121 9.12 -2.64 6.22
C GLY A 121 8.22 -1.42 6.31
N ASP A 122 8.54 -0.32 5.61
CA ASP A 122 7.67 0.84 5.56
C ASP A 122 6.41 0.55 4.76
N GLN A 123 5.30 1.13 5.23
CA GLN A 123 3.99 1.02 4.63
C GLN A 123 3.58 2.36 4.01
N VAL A 124 3.14 2.33 2.77
CA VAL A 124 2.44 3.44 2.11
C VAL A 124 1.05 2.97 1.73
N VAL A 125 0.02 3.62 2.27
CA VAL A 125 -1.37 3.37 1.87
C VAL A 125 -1.84 4.54 1.02
N VAL A 126 -2.34 4.23 -0.17
CA VAL A 126 -2.97 5.20 -1.07
C VAL A 126 -4.47 4.89 -1.09
N PHE A 127 -5.28 5.82 -0.63
CA PHE A 127 -6.72 5.67 -0.50
C PHE A 127 -7.47 6.63 -1.42
N CYS A 128 -8.34 6.09 -2.27
CA CYS A 128 -9.28 6.85 -3.08
C CYS A 128 -10.62 6.93 -2.38
N ALA A 129 -11.03 8.14 -2.00
CA ALA A 129 -12.32 8.40 -1.37
C ALA A 129 -13.46 8.41 -2.41
N PRO A 130 -14.76 8.32 -1.97
CA PRO A 130 -15.90 8.36 -2.88
C PRO A 130 -16.00 9.63 -3.74
N ASN A 131 -15.41 10.74 -3.27
CA ASN A 131 -15.31 11.99 -4.02
C ASN A 131 -14.10 12.03 -4.96
N HIS A 132 -13.45 10.88 -5.17
CA HIS A 132 -12.25 10.69 -5.99
C HIS A 132 -11.00 11.47 -5.54
N LYS A 133 -11.00 12.03 -4.34
CA LYS A 133 -9.80 12.58 -3.72
C LYS A 133 -8.87 11.44 -3.29
N THR A 134 -7.59 11.57 -3.56
CA THR A 134 -6.58 10.56 -3.23
C THR A 134 -5.76 10.98 -2.02
N PHE A 135 -5.77 10.17 -0.97
CA PHE A 135 -5.02 10.37 0.27
C PHE A 135 -3.83 9.43 0.33
N PHE A 136 -2.71 9.93 0.83
CA PHE A 136 -1.48 9.17 1.06
C PHE A 136 -1.23 9.07 2.56
N PHE A 137 -0.96 7.85 3.02
CA PHE A 137 -0.59 7.56 4.40
C PHE A 137 0.78 6.89 4.41
N TYR A 138 1.63 7.30 5.33
CA TYR A 138 2.94 6.72 5.53
C TYR A 138 3.07 6.22 6.97
N ASN A 139 3.33 4.92 7.12
CA ASN A 139 3.42 4.26 8.42
C ASN A 139 2.25 4.61 9.37
N GLY A 140 1.03 4.58 8.82
CA GLY A 140 -0.21 4.82 9.55
C GLY A 140 -0.63 6.29 9.69
N HIS A 141 0.20 7.24 9.30
CA HIS A 141 -0.07 8.68 9.41
C HIS A 141 -0.39 9.30 8.05
N GLU A 142 -1.39 10.18 8.02
CA GLU A 142 -1.72 10.93 6.80
C GLU A 142 -0.52 11.79 6.39
N HIS A 143 -0.08 11.62 5.15
CA HIS A 143 1.12 12.27 4.61
C HIS A 143 0.79 13.37 3.59
N GLY A 144 -0.40 13.33 3.04
CA GLY A 144 -0.92 14.34 2.13
C GLY A 144 -2.06 13.82 1.25
N GLU A 145 -2.63 14.71 0.46
CA GLU A 145 -3.73 14.40 -0.44
C GLU A 145 -3.55 15.08 -1.80
N ILE A 146 -4.14 14.51 -2.84
CA ILE A 146 -4.25 15.08 -4.18
C ILE A 146 -5.73 15.14 -4.55
N ASP A 147 -6.24 16.35 -4.78
CA ASP A 147 -7.63 16.63 -5.11
C ASP A 147 -7.80 16.75 -6.63
N ASP A 148 -7.54 15.66 -7.33
CA ASP A 148 -7.73 15.54 -8.78
C ASP A 148 -8.23 14.12 -9.09
N PRO A 149 -9.51 13.96 -9.48
CA PRO A 149 -10.08 12.64 -9.79
C PRO A 149 -9.33 11.92 -10.91
N ALA A 150 -8.82 12.64 -11.90
CA ALA A 150 -8.07 12.05 -13.00
C ALA A 150 -6.71 11.49 -12.54
N PHE A 151 -6.08 12.13 -11.55
CA PHE A 151 -4.85 11.61 -10.93
C PHE A 151 -5.11 10.26 -10.26
N GLY A 152 -6.16 10.17 -9.42
CA GLY A 152 -6.49 8.93 -8.73
C GLY A 152 -6.67 7.77 -9.71
N ALA A 153 -7.50 7.96 -10.74
CA ALA A 153 -7.73 6.94 -11.77
C ALA A 153 -6.44 6.52 -12.47
N ALA A 154 -5.56 7.48 -12.81
CA ALA A 154 -4.28 7.21 -13.46
C ALA A 154 -3.31 6.47 -12.55
N PHE A 155 -3.21 6.88 -11.29
CA PHE A 155 -2.30 6.30 -10.30
C PHE A 155 -2.68 4.85 -9.98
N PHE A 156 -3.93 4.58 -9.65
CA PHE A 156 -4.41 3.21 -9.42
C PHE A 156 -4.31 2.34 -10.67
N GLY A 157 -4.44 2.95 -11.86
CA GLY A 157 -4.26 2.28 -13.15
C GLY A 157 -2.88 1.63 -13.32
N ILE A 158 -1.83 2.10 -12.65
CA ILE A 158 -0.49 1.49 -12.67
C ILE A 158 -0.58 -0.01 -12.34
N TRP A 159 -1.45 -0.40 -11.41
CA TRP A 159 -1.66 -1.80 -11.00
C TRP A 159 -2.92 -2.43 -11.57
N LEU A 160 -3.99 -1.66 -11.81
CA LEU A 160 -5.33 -2.18 -12.04
C LEU A 160 -5.82 -2.05 -13.49
N ASP A 161 -5.22 -1.18 -14.30
CA ASP A 161 -5.54 -1.08 -15.74
C ASP A 161 -5.27 -2.43 -16.44
N PRO A 162 -6.12 -2.85 -17.38
CA PRO A 162 -5.86 -4.06 -18.21
C PRO A 162 -4.50 -4.06 -18.91
N ARG A 163 -3.92 -2.89 -19.14
CA ARG A 163 -2.59 -2.69 -19.74
C ARG A 163 -1.46 -2.58 -18.72
N ALA A 164 -1.74 -2.81 -17.43
CA ALA A 164 -0.72 -2.79 -16.38
C ALA A 164 0.46 -3.69 -16.74
N LYS A 165 1.69 -3.19 -16.51
CA LYS A 165 2.94 -3.87 -16.89
C LYS A 165 3.08 -5.25 -16.24
N ASN A 166 2.71 -5.36 -14.97
CA ASN A 166 2.73 -6.62 -14.23
C ASN A 166 1.33 -7.27 -14.22
N ARG A 167 1.03 -8.03 -15.27
CA ARG A 167 -0.26 -8.71 -15.43
C ARG A 167 -0.51 -9.76 -14.35
N ALA A 168 0.52 -10.46 -13.89
CA ALA A 168 0.40 -11.46 -12.84
C ALA A 168 0.01 -10.81 -11.51
N LEU A 169 0.64 -9.69 -11.16
CA LEU A 169 0.29 -8.91 -9.98
C LEU A 169 -1.14 -8.37 -10.06
N ARG A 170 -1.52 -7.79 -11.21
CA ARG A 170 -2.90 -7.33 -11.44
C ARG A 170 -3.91 -8.45 -11.20
N LYS A 171 -3.65 -9.64 -11.76
CA LYS A 171 -4.50 -10.82 -11.58
C LYS A 171 -4.65 -11.20 -10.10
N SER A 172 -3.55 -11.19 -9.35
CA SER A 172 -3.56 -11.48 -7.91
C SER A 172 -4.34 -10.42 -7.10
N LEU A 173 -4.27 -9.15 -7.50
CA LEU A 173 -4.98 -8.06 -6.84
C LEU A 173 -6.49 -8.11 -7.09
N LEU A 174 -6.90 -8.46 -8.30
CA LEU A 174 -8.30 -8.55 -8.68
C LEU A 174 -8.94 -9.92 -8.39
N ASN A 175 -8.16 -10.85 -7.84
CA ASN A 175 -8.60 -12.19 -7.46
C ASN A 175 -9.26 -12.98 -8.62
N HIS A 176 -8.61 -12.95 -9.81
CA HIS A 176 -9.06 -13.63 -11.03
C HIS A 176 -8.09 -14.71 -11.46
#